data_5c4e84638fecb3a1f88a65fb3ee79b67
#
_entry.id   5c4e84638fecb3a1f88a65fb3ee79b67
#
_cell.length_a   1.000
_cell.length_b   1.000
_cell.length_c   1.000
_cell.angle_alpha   90.00
_cell.angle_beta   90.00
_cell.angle_gamma   90.00
#
_symmetry.space_group_name_H-M   'P 1'
#
loop_
_entity.id
_entity.type
_entity.pdbx_description
1 polymer ?
#
loop_
_entity_poly.entity_id
_entity_poly.type
_entity_poly.pdbx_seq_one_letter_code
_entity_poly.pdbx_strand_id
1 'polypeptide(L)'
;MMSSEDHKTPALYLKPLQLRAEIDRCLNCKAQPCMTACPVNCNPHEFIQFAKNGDWTHAVMAITRNNPLGQTCGLICPDKFCMHACTRNAIDFPINIPKVQATILQKYHEQAEAHPMAQPLDRRIAIVGAGPAGIAAAARLARAGIGVVIFEARDQIGGALNMIPQERLPHDVIERDWSFIQHDGHIDLRLNAPIDDITQLCKDYDGVIVATGEPHCMALGIDGEALSVSYMDYLHDPQKYATTGAVAVIGGGNVATDCAVTAARSGAESVEMFIRRRVCDMRISKSEHLELLAMGITPNGMMSPEKIELNGDLKTLYVHKNICRNGKWMPLPNSTVALPYFSLIIRAIGSRADAKPDRPPENLVYAGDCKTGGSTIVEAIASGRAAALKFID
;
A
#
# COMPACT_ATOMS: atom_id res chain seq x y z
N MET A 1 -9.24 16.10 31.41
CA MET A 1 -7.89 15.65 30.99
C MET A 1 -7.92 14.13 30.95
N MET A 2 -8.17 13.54 29.79
CA MET A 2 -8.01 12.09 29.58
C MET A 2 -6.53 11.85 29.37
N SER A 3 -5.97 10.92 30.12
CA SER A 3 -4.54 10.59 30.06
C SER A 3 -4.18 9.99 28.68
N SER A 4 -3.00 10.31 28.16
CA SER A 4 -2.45 9.87 26.87
C SER A 4 -2.23 8.35 26.74
N GLU A 5 -2.69 7.53 27.68
CA GLU A 5 -2.44 6.09 27.75
C GLU A 5 -3.51 5.19 27.11
N ASP A 6 -4.65 5.71 26.67
CA ASP A 6 -5.79 4.86 26.27
C ASP A 6 -5.95 4.58 24.77
N HIS A 7 -5.06 5.08 23.91
CA HIS A 7 -5.08 4.71 22.49
C HIS A 7 -4.17 3.50 22.22
N LYS A 8 -4.57 2.33 22.73
CA LYS A 8 -3.90 1.07 22.39
C LYS A 8 -3.95 0.85 20.89
N THR A 9 -2.80 0.90 20.24
CA THR A 9 -2.65 0.47 18.84
C THR A 9 -3.35 -0.88 18.66
N PRO A 10 -4.26 -1.04 17.68
CA PRO A 10 -4.94 -2.31 17.47
C PRO A 10 -3.92 -3.43 17.28
N ALA A 11 -4.12 -4.57 17.95
CA ALA A 11 -3.21 -5.71 17.82
C ALA A 11 -3.10 -6.13 16.34
N LEU A 12 -1.89 -6.20 15.82
CA LEU A 12 -1.61 -6.59 14.43
C LEU A 12 -2.06 -8.02 14.15
N TYR A 13 -1.92 -8.90 15.14
CA TYR A 13 -2.17 -10.33 15.01
C TYR A 13 -3.25 -10.82 15.98
N LEU A 14 -3.88 -11.91 15.62
CA LEU A 14 -4.86 -12.58 16.48
C LEU A 14 -4.16 -13.39 17.58
N LYS A 15 -4.72 -13.35 18.79
CA LYS A 15 -4.33 -14.27 19.86
C LYS A 15 -4.75 -15.70 19.48
N PRO A 16 -4.14 -16.77 20.07
CA PRO A 16 -4.44 -18.18 19.70
C PRO A 16 -5.91 -18.52 19.68
N LEU A 17 -6.66 -18.13 20.72
CA LEU A 17 -8.11 -18.37 20.80
C LEU A 17 -8.91 -17.55 19.77
N GLN A 18 -8.49 -16.33 19.46
CA GLN A 18 -9.12 -15.51 18.42
C GLN A 18 -8.88 -16.11 17.04
N LEU A 19 -7.64 -16.56 16.75
CA LEU A 19 -7.32 -17.24 15.49
C LEU A 19 -8.19 -18.49 15.33
N ARG A 20 -8.29 -19.31 16.36
CA ARG A 20 -9.12 -20.53 16.33
C ARG A 20 -10.59 -20.19 16.08
N ALA A 21 -11.13 -19.19 16.80
CA ALA A 21 -12.51 -18.76 16.65
C ALA A 21 -12.80 -18.27 15.21
N GLU A 22 -11.91 -17.45 14.61
CA GLU A 22 -12.08 -16.99 13.22
C GLU A 22 -12.04 -18.15 12.21
N ILE A 23 -11.11 -19.09 12.39
CA ILE A 23 -10.98 -20.28 11.54
C ILE A 23 -12.25 -21.14 11.63
N ASP A 24 -12.77 -21.39 12.84
CA ASP A 24 -13.92 -22.26 13.06
C ASP A 24 -15.24 -21.64 12.54
N ARG A 25 -15.33 -20.31 12.49
CA ARG A 25 -16.49 -19.61 11.93
C ARG A 25 -16.60 -19.75 10.41
N CYS A 26 -15.54 -20.17 9.70
CA CYS A 26 -15.57 -20.29 8.25
C CYS A 26 -16.59 -21.34 7.79
N LEU A 27 -17.51 -20.95 6.91
CA LEU A 27 -18.62 -21.78 6.40
C LEU A 27 -18.20 -22.79 5.33
N ASN A 28 -16.95 -22.79 4.90
CA ASN A 28 -16.46 -23.68 3.84
C ASN A 28 -17.29 -23.61 2.55
N CYS A 29 -17.55 -22.40 2.05
CA CYS A 29 -18.42 -22.14 0.91
C CYS A 29 -17.90 -22.77 -0.39
N LYS A 30 -18.69 -23.58 -1.08
CA LYS A 30 -18.33 -24.19 -2.38
C LYS A 30 -18.01 -23.16 -3.46
N ALA A 31 -18.73 -22.02 -3.48
CA ALA A 31 -18.53 -20.95 -4.46
C ALA A 31 -17.26 -20.11 -4.20
N GLN A 32 -16.63 -20.21 -3.04
CA GLN A 32 -15.39 -19.50 -2.64
C GLN A 32 -15.39 -18.01 -2.99
N PRO A 33 -16.41 -17.21 -2.62
CA PRO A 33 -16.51 -15.81 -3.05
C PRO A 33 -15.34 -14.94 -2.55
N CYS A 34 -14.76 -15.29 -1.41
CA CYS A 34 -13.58 -14.62 -0.87
C CYS A 34 -12.33 -14.80 -1.75
N MET A 35 -12.16 -15.95 -2.42
CA MET A 35 -11.10 -16.17 -3.39
C MET A 35 -11.33 -15.35 -4.66
N THR A 36 -12.54 -15.42 -5.21
CA THR A 36 -12.91 -14.72 -6.45
C THR A 36 -12.80 -13.21 -6.33
N ALA A 37 -13.07 -12.66 -5.13
CA ALA A 37 -12.94 -11.24 -4.86
C ALA A 37 -11.49 -10.78 -4.63
N CYS A 38 -10.55 -11.70 -4.43
CA CYS A 38 -9.15 -11.36 -4.18
C CYS A 38 -8.44 -11.05 -5.51
N PRO A 39 -7.82 -9.86 -5.69
CA PRO A 39 -7.12 -9.52 -6.94
C PRO A 39 -6.01 -10.50 -7.34
N VAL A 40 -5.37 -11.15 -6.36
CA VAL A 40 -4.30 -12.14 -6.59
C VAL A 40 -4.81 -13.58 -6.56
N ASN A 41 -6.11 -13.81 -6.42
CA ASN A 41 -6.70 -15.14 -6.23
C ASN A 41 -6.02 -15.92 -5.09
N CYS A 42 -5.64 -15.25 -4.01
CA CYS A 42 -5.29 -15.92 -2.76
C CYS A 42 -6.51 -16.74 -2.32
N ASN A 43 -6.31 -17.99 -1.92
CA ASN A 43 -7.43 -18.86 -1.60
C ASN A 43 -7.70 -18.96 -0.09
N PRO A 44 -8.52 -18.06 0.49
CA PRO A 44 -8.83 -18.12 1.92
C PRO A 44 -9.53 -19.41 2.35
N HIS A 45 -10.36 -19.95 1.48
CA HIS A 45 -11.02 -21.23 1.73
C HIS A 45 -10.00 -22.34 1.98
N GLU A 46 -8.98 -22.44 1.14
CA GLU A 46 -7.96 -23.50 1.20
C GLU A 46 -7.09 -23.34 2.46
N PHE A 47 -6.46 -22.19 2.66
CA PHE A 47 -5.56 -22.01 3.81
C PHE A 47 -6.29 -22.07 5.17
N ILE A 48 -7.57 -21.66 5.24
CA ILE A 48 -8.36 -21.81 6.45
C ILE A 48 -8.69 -23.28 6.71
N GLN A 49 -8.97 -24.10 5.68
CA GLN A 49 -9.20 -25.53 5.87
C GLN A 49 -7.94 -26.27 6.35
N PHE A 50 -6.77 -25.97 5.78
CA PHE A 50 -5.51 -26.50 6.29
C PHE A 50 -5.27 -26.10 7.75
N ALA A 51 -5.45 -24.83 8.08
CA ALA A 51 -5.31 -24.34 9.45
C ALA A 51 -6.32 -24.98 10.43
N LYS A 52 -7.55 -25.27 9.98
CA LYS A 52 -8.58 -25.94 10.75
C LYS A 52 -8.16 -27.35 11.15
N ASN A 53 -7.43 -28.03 10.26
CA ASN A 53 -6.91 -29.39 10.47
C ASN A 53 -5.55 -29.41 11.19
N GLY A 54 -5.00 -28.25 11.53
CA GLY A 54 -3.66 -28.12 12.15
C GLY A 54 -2.50 -28.27 11.16
N ASP A 55 -2.78 -28.28 9.87
CA ASP A 55 -1.79 -28.39 8.80
C ASP A 55 -1.27 -26.99 8.42
N TRP A 56 -0.35 -26.50 9.23
CA TRP A 56 0.17 -25.15 9.11
C TRP A 56 1.10 -24.98 7.90
N THR A 57 1.85 -26.01 7.55
CA THR A 57 2.72 -26.04 6.37
C THR A 57 1.92 -25.76 5.10
N HIS A 58 0.89 -26.56 4.84
CA HIS A 58 0.06 -26.33 3.67
C HIS A 58 -0.75 -25.03 3.75
N ALA A 59 -1.12 -24.56 4.96
CA ALA A 59 -1.77 -23.25 5.11
C ALA A 59 -0.85 -22.11 4.65
N VAL A 60 0.42 -22.11 5.07
CA VAL A 60 1.45 -21.13 4.62
C VAL A 60 1.64 -21.22 3.11
N MET A 61 1.81 -22.44 2.58
CA MET A 61 2.01 -22.68 1.15
C MET A 61 0.81 -22.20 0.31
N ALA A 62 -0.42 -22.41 0.76
CA ALA A 62 -1.62 -21.95 0.07
C ALA A 62 -1.71 -20.42 0.01
N ILE A 63 -1.25 -19.70 1.05
CA ILE A 63 -1.18 -18.23 1.04
C ILE A 63 -0.10 -17.76 0.07
N THR A 64 1.13 -18.23 0.23
CA THR A 64 2.31 -17.70 -0.48
C THR A 64 2.37 -18.11 -1.94
N ARG A 65 1.64 -19.15 -2.36
CA ARG A 65 1.54 -19.61 -3.75
C ARG A 65 1.13 -18.49 -4.71
N ASN A 66 0.12 -17.72 -4.35
CA ASN A 66 -0.41 -16.63 -5.19
C ASN A 66 -0.10 -15.24 -4.66
N ASN A 67 0.27 -15.11 -3.40
CA ASN A 67 0.58 -13.84 -2.76
C ASN A 67 1.96 -13.88 -2.08
N PRO A 68 3.02 -13.50 -2.79
CA PRO A 68 4.37 -13.52 -2.23
C PRO A 68 4.56 -12.53 -1.08
N LEU A 69 3.72 -11.50 -0.97
CA LEU A 69 3.66 -10.55 0.13
C LEU A 69 2.47 -10.86 1.05
N GLY A 70 2.33 -12.12 1.43
CA GLY A 70 1.16 -12.64 2.13
C GLY A 70 0.95 -12.03 3.51
N GLN A 71 2.00 -11.89 4.32
CA GLN A 71 1.90 -11.31 5.65
C GLN A 71 1.64 -9.80 5.56
N THR A 72 2.35 -9.10 4.68
CA THR A 72 2.11 -7.69 4.35
C THR A 72 0.64 -7.45 3.99
N CYS A 73 0.10 -8.17 3.01
CA CYS A 73 -1.32 -8.05 2.64
C CYS A 73 -2.26 -8.38 3.80
N GLY A 74 -1.91 -9.33 4.64
CA GLY A 74 -2.70 -9.68 5.82
C GLY A 74 -2.82 -8.57 6.85
N LEU A 75 -1.85 -7.64 6.90
CA LEU A 75 -1.87 -6.49 7.81
C LEU A 75 -2.57 -5.26 7.21
N ILE A 76 -2.41 -5.01 5.90
CA ILE A 76 -2.79 -3.72 5.28
C ILE A 76 -3.86 -3.80 4.20
N CYS A 77 -4.28 -5.01 3.79
CA CYS A 77 -5.29 -5.17 2.75
C CYS A 77 -6.64 -4.58 3.21
N PRO A 78 -7.29 -3.75 2.39
CA PRO A 78 -8.58 -3.19 2.77
C PRO A 78 -9.69 -4.26 2.77
N ASP A 79 -10.72 -4.02 3.57
CA ASP A 79 -11.86 -4.92 3.77
C ASP A 79 -12.77 -5.09 2.52
N LYS A 80 -12.62 -4.22 1.53
CA LYS A 80 -13.43 -4.19 0.29
C LYS A 80 -13.34 -5.45 -0.60
N PHE A 81 -12.39 -6.34 -0.37
CA PHE A 81 -12.17 -7.55 -1.15
C PHE A 81 -12.76 -8.80 -0.48
N CYS A 82 -11.90 -9.69 0.03
CA CYS A 82 -12.31 -10.98 0.57
C CYS A 82 -13.27 -10.88 1.76
N MET A 83 -13.10 -9.88 2.64
CA MET A 83 -14.02 -9.67 3.76
C MET A 83 -15.40 -9.21 3.28
N HIS A 84 -15.45 -8.23 2.34
CA HIS A 84 -16.71 -7.77 1.77
C HIS A 84 -17.48 -8.91 1.07
N ALA A 85 -16.78 -9.79 0.37
CA ALA A 85 -17.39 -10.92 -0.33
C ALA A 85 -17.71 -12.13 0.59
N CYS A 86 -17.31 -12.09 1.86
CA CYS A 86 -17.52 -13.21 2.76
C CYS A 86 -19.02 -13.47 2.99
N THR A 87 -19.49 -14.71 2.75
CA THR A 87 -20.89 -15.11 2.93
C THR A 87 -21.40 -14.88 4.36
N ARG A 88 -20.51 -14.88 5.34
CA ARG A 88 -20.89 -14.58 6.73
C ARG A 88 -21.47 -13.17 6.93
N ASN A 89 -21.20 -12.24 6.04
CA ASN A 89 -21.84 -10.91 6.08
C ASN A 89 -23.37 -10.98 6.11
N ALA A 90 -23.96 -12.06 5.58
CA ALA A 90 -25.42 -12.27 5.59
C ALA A 90 -25.93 -12.88 6.92
N ILE A 91 -25.05 -13.31 7.83
CA ILE A 91 -25.39 -14.01 9.07
C ILE A 91 -25.04 -13.13 10.29
N ASP A 92 -23.76 -12.69 10.35
CA ASP A 92 -23.24 -11.88 11.45
C ASP A 92 -22.15 -10.93 10.94
N PHE A 93 -20.87 -11.24 11.13
CA PHE A 93 -19.71 -10.47 10.64
C PHE A 93 -18.83 -11.34 9.76
N PRO A 94 -18.14 -10.76 8.76
CA PRO A 94 -17.21 -11.51 7.92
C PRO A 94 -16.10 -12.11 8.76
N ILE A 95 -15.49 -13.19 8.26
CA ILE A 95 -14.23 -13.67 8.80
C ILE A 95 -13.18 -12.56 8.59
N ASN A 96 -12.38 -12.27 9.61
CA ASN A 96 -11.24 -11.38 9.47
C ASN A 96 -10.09 -12.10 8.72
N ILE A 97 -10.34 -12.38 7.45
CA ILE A 97 -9.45 -13.15 6.58
C ILE A 97 -8.03 -12.57 6.54
N PRO A 98 -7.83 -11.23 6.39
CA PRO A 98 -6.51 -10.64 6.40
C PRO A 98 -5.75 -10.92 7.69
N LYS A 99 -6.37 -10.72 8.87
CA LYS A 99 -5.71 -11.00 10.15
C LYS A 99 -5.45 -12.50 10.39
N VAL A 100 -6.34 -13.39 9.92
CA VAL A 100 -6.08 -14.84 9.93
C VAL A 100 -4.83 -15.16 9.12
N GLN A 101 -4.75 -14.64 7.88
CA GLN A 101 -3.60 -14.80 6.99
C GLN A 101 -2.30 -14.27 7.62
N ALA A 102 -2.29 -13.03 8.09
CA ALA A 102 -1.12 -12.43 8.74
C ALA A 102 -0.66 -13.24 9.96
N THR A 103 -1.61 -13.71 10.78
CA THR A 103 -1.30 -14.47 12.00
C THR A 103 -0.74 -15.87 11.68
N ILE A 104 -1.24 -16.53 10.65
CA ILE A 104 -0.69 -17.82 10.19
C ILE A 104 0.76 -17.60 9.76
N LEU A 105 1.03 -16.65 8.90
CA LEU A 105 2.39 -16.40 8.41
C LEU A 105 3.34 -15.95 9.52
N GLN A 106 2.89 -15.07 10.43
CA GLN A 106 3.71 -14.65 11.56
C GLN A 106 4.14 -15.82 12.48
N LYS A 107 3.26 -16.80 12.67
CA LYS A 107 3.52 -17.92 13.61
C LYS A 107 4.21 -19.11 12.98
N TYR A 108 3.94 -19.37 11.71
CA TYR A 108 4.27 -20.66 11.08
C TYR A 108 5.12 -20.48 9.81
N HIS A 109 5.70 -19.30 9.58
CA HIS A 109 6.54 -19.05 8.40
C HIS A 109 7.75 -19.98 8.30
N GLU A 110 8.35 -20.37 9.42
CA GLU A 110 9.48 -21.32 9.45
C GLU A 110 9.10 -22.74 8.99
N GLN A 111 7.79 -23.04 8.93
CA GLN A 111 7.29 -24.32 8.40
C GLN A 111 7.05 -24.26 6.88
N ALA A 112 7.34 -23.11 6.24
CA ALA A 112 7.20 -23.01 4.80
C ALA A 112 8.22 -23.91 4.09
N GLU A 113 7.75 -24.63 3.10
CA GLU A 113 8.57 -25.35 2.14
C GLU A 113 8.75 -24.48 0.88
N ALA A 114 9.82 -24.73 0.13
CA ALA A 114 9.98 -24.07 -1.17
C ALA A 114 8.83 -24.48 -2.11
N HIS A 115 8.30 -23.51 -2.85
CA HIS A 115 7.31 -23.81 -3.87
C HIS A 115 7.92 -24.67 -4.99
N PRO A 116 7.14 -25.57 -5.61
CA PRO A 116 7.60 -26.30 -6.78
C PRO A 116 8.08 -25.34 -7.86
N MET A 117 9.28 -25.61 -8.36
CA MET A 117 9.90 -24.82 -9.43
C MET A 117 9.94 -25.63 -10.71
N ALA A 118 9.73 -24.93 -11.84
CA ALA A 118 10.00 -25.52 -13.14
C ALA A 118 11.52 -25.69 -13.36
N GLN A 119 11.88 -26.52 -14.34
CA GLN A 119 13.28 -26.65 -14.75
C GLN A 119 13.81 -25.28 -15.22
N PRO A 120 15.08 -24.94 -14.91
CA PRO A 120 15.67 -23.69 -15.35
C PRO A 120 15.61 -23.54 -16.88
N LEU A 121 15.18 -22.36 -17.31
CA LEU A 121 15.15 -21.96 -18.71
C LEU A 121 16.33 -21.03 -19.00
N ASP A 122 16.87 -21.09 -20.21
CA ASP A 122 17.86 -20.13 -20.68
C ASP A 122 17.19 -18.82 -21.12
N ARG A 123 16.54 -18.18 -20.16
CA ARG A 123 15.84 -16.88 -20.31
C ARG A 123 16.10 -16.02 -19.09
N ARG A 124 16.31 -14.72 -19.32
CA ARG A 124 16.57 -13.76 -18.26
C ARG A 124 15.69 -12.52 -18.43
N ILE A 125 14.94 -12.18 -17.40
CA ILE A 125 14.05 -11.02 -17.37
C ILE A 125 14.59 -9.99 -16.38
N ALA A 126 14.70 -8.73 -16.84
CA ALA A 126 15.00 -7.61 -15.96
C ALA A 126 13.69 -7.03 -15.38
N ILE A 127 13.74 -6.68 -14.11
CA ILE A 127 12.64 -5.98 -13.43
C ILE A 127 13.19 -4.67 -12.87
N VAL A 128 12.57 -3.55 -13.19
CA VAL A 128 12.94 -2.23 -12.69
C VAL A 128 11.98 -1.81 -11.58
N GLY A 129 12.46 -1.83 -10.35
CA GLY A 129 11.73 -1.54 -9.12
C GLY A 129 11.41 -2.79 -8.30
N ALA A 130 11.83 -2.80 -7.02
CA ALA A 130 11.58 -3.84 -6.02
C ALA A 130 10.38 -3.49 -5.11
N GLY A 131 9.36 -2.82 -5.64
CA GLY A 131 8.07 -2.63 -4.99
C GLY A 131 7.17 -3.86 -5.13
N PRO A 132 5.92 -3.83 -4.61
CA PRO A 132 5.01 -4.98 -4.59
C PRO A 132 4.78 -5.64 -5.96
N ALA A 133 4.69 -4.84 -7.02
CA ALA A 133 4.51 -5.35 -8.38
C ALA A 133 5.77 -6.07 -8.90
N GLY A 134 6.96 -5.48 -8.68
CA GLY A 134 8.24 -6.08 -9.07
C GLY A 134 8.53 -7.39 -8.32
N ILE A 135 8.34 -7.38 -7.01
CA ILE A 135 8.48 -8.58 -6.15
C ILE A 135 7.56 -9.71 -6.62
N ALA A 136 6.30 -9.38 -6.91
CA ALA A 136 5.32 -10.37 -7.36
C ALA A 136 5.64 -10.93 -8.76
N ALA A 137 6.16 -10.09 -9.67
CA ALA A 137 6.63 -10.52 -10.98
C ALA A 137 7.84 -11.45 -10.84
N ALA A 138 8.81 -11.10 -9.99
CA ALA A 138 10.01 -11.90 -9.73
C ALA A 138 9.67 -13.30 -9.22
N ALA A 139 8.83 -13.39 -8.18
CA ALA A 139 8.39 -14.65 -7.62
C ALA A 139 7.71 -15.54 -8.68
N ARG A 140 6.88 -14.95 -9.54
CA ARG A 140 6.16 -15.71 -10.57
C ARG A 140 7.08 -16.22 -11.68
N LEU A 141 8.05 -15.42 -12.11
CA LEU A 141 9.05 -15.79 -13.13
C LEU A 141 10.02 -16.84 -12.60
N ALA A 142 10.55 -16.65 -11.40
CA ALA A 142 11.48 -17.58 -10.77
C ALA A 142 10.87 -18.98 -10.64
N ARG A 143 9.64 -19.08 -10.18
CA ARG A 143 8.90 -20.37 -10.09
C ARG A 143 8.65 -21.02 -11.46
N ALA A 144 8.65 -20.23 -12.53
CA ALA A 144 8.58 -20.74 -13.91
C ALA A 144 9.95 -21.13 -14.49
N GLY A 145 11.02 -21.11 -13.70
CA GLY A 145 12.37 -21.47 -14.13
C GLY A 145 13.10 -20.36 -14.89
N ILE A 146 12.58 -19.12 -14.90
CA ILE A 146 13.17 -17.99 -15.61
C ILE A 146 14.09 -17.23 -14.66
N GLY A 147 15.33 -16.92 -15.10
CA GLY A 147 16.25 -16.09 -14.35
C GLY A 147 15.77 -14.65 -14.25
N VAL A 148 15.86 -14.06 -13.07
CA VAL A 148 15.35 -12.70 -12.79
C VAL A 148 16.46 -11.83 -12.26
N VAL A 149 16.58 -10.60 -12.78
CA VAL A 149 17.41 -9.55 -12.20
C VAL A 149 16.52 -8.38 -11.84
N ILE A 150 16.48 -8.02 -10.55
CA ILE A 150 15.73 -6.86 -10.07
C ILE A 150 16.70 -5.70 -9.86
N PHE A 151 16.40 -4.56 -10.45
CA PHE A 151 17.11 -3.30 -10.24
C PHE A 151 16.26 -2.39 -9.37
N GLU A 152 16.75 -2.04 -8.20
CA GLU A 152 16.09 -1.11 -7.26
C GLU A 152 17.00 0.11 -7.06
N ALA A 153 16.45 1.29 -7.24
CA ALA A 153 17.18 2.54 -7.11
C ALA A 153 17.57 2.87 -5.66
N ARG A 154 16.81 2.36 -4.70
CA ARG A 154 17.05 2.57 -3.26
C ARG A 154 17.91 1.45 -2.67
N ASP A 155 18.29 1.65 -1.42
CA ASP A 155 19.08 0.70 -0.63
C ASP A 155 18.25 -0.44 -0.01
N GLN A 156 16.93 -0.45 -0.23
CA GLN A 156 16.00 -1.44 0.32
C GLN A 156 14.85 -1.77 -0.61
N ILE A 157 14.31 -2.98 -0.46
CA ILE A 157 13.10 -3.45 -1.15
C ILE A 157 11.83 -2.83 -0.53
N GLY A 158 10.68 -3.01 -1.20
CA GLY A 158 9.35 -2.69 -0.67
C GLY A 158 8.70 -1.48 -1.34
N GLY A 159 9.47 -0.53 -1.89
CA GLY A 159 8.90 0.64 -2.56
C GLY A 159 7.92 1.40 -1.68
N ALA A 160 6.65 1.51 -2.11
CA ALA A 160 5.60 2.20 -1.36
C ALA A 160 5.28 1.59 0.02
N LEU A 161 5.62 0.32 0.27
CA LEU A 161 5.43 -0.31 1.59
C LEU A 161 6.22 0.39 2.68
N ASN A 162 7.39 0.93 2.36
CA ASN A 162 8.26 1.61 3.31
C ASN A 162 7.71 2.97 3.77
N MET A 163 6.66 3.48 3.13
CA MET A 163 5.95 4.70 3.54
C MET A 163 4.76 4.40 4.48
N ILE A 164 4.42 3.14 4.67
CA ILE A 164 3.34 2.76 5.60
C ILE A 164 3.89 2.83 7.03
N PRO A 165 3.19 3.51 7.96
CA PRO A 165 3.63 3.61 9.34
C PRO A 165 3.91 2.24 9.97
N GLN A 166 5.01 2.12 10.73
CA GLN A 166 5.48 0.86 11.32
C GLN A 166 4.48 0.20 12.27
N GLU A 167 3.59 0.99 12.86
CA GLU A 167 2.50 0.49 13.70
C GLU A 167 1.45 -0.29 12.91
N ARG A 168 1.35 -0.05 11.60
CA ARG A 168 0.49 -0.80 10.67
C ARG A 168 1.26 -1.88 9.92
N LEU A 169 2.48 -1.59 9.49
CA LEU A 169 3.35 -2.51 8.75
C LEU A 169 4.79 -2.42 9.27
N PRO A 170 5.17 -3.26 10.24
CA PRO A 170 6.56 -3.36 10.69
C PRO A 170 7.51 -3.75 9.55
N HIS A 171 8.71 -3.16 9.50
CA HIS A 171 9.68 -3.40 8.42
C HIS A 171 10.10 -4.87 8.30
N ASP A 172 10.24 -5.59 9.43
CA ASP A 172 10.60 -7.02 9.45
C ASP A 172 9.58 -7.90 8.72
N VAL A 173 8.34 -7.44 8.55
CA VAL A 173 7.31 -8.16 7.79
C VAL A 173 7.63 -8.19 6.30
N ILE A 174 8.13 -7.09 5.75
CA ILE A 174 8.51 -7.01 4.33
C ILE A 174 9.70 -7.93 4.06
N GLU A 175 10.69 -7.91 4.95
CA GLU A 175 11.87 -8.79 4.87
C GLU A 175 11.50 -10.26 5.00
N ARG A 176 10.55 -10.59 5.89
CA ARG A 176 10.07 -11.96 6.07
C ARG A 176 9.32 -12.45 4.84
N ASP A 177 8.42 -11.65 4.27
CA ASP A 177 7.75 -12.00 3.01
C ASP A 177 8.78 -12.18 1.87
N TRP A 178 9.82 -11.33 1.82
CA TRP A 178 10.89 -11.44 0.85
C TRP A 178 11.70 -12.74 1.01
N SER A 179 11.95 -13.19 2.22
CA SER A 179 12.71 -14.42 2.47
C SER A 179 12.07 -15.66 1.83
N PHE A 180 10.74 -15.74 1.76
CA PHE A 180 10.05 -16.83 1.05
C PHE A 180 10.36 -16.84 -0.45
N ILE A 181 10.57 -15.66 -1.05
CA ILE A 181 10.79 -15.52 -2.48
C ILE A 181 12.24 -15.84 -2.83
N GLN A 182 13.17 -15.49 -1.97
CA GLN A 182 14.60 -15.80 -2.17
C GLN A 182 14.86 -17.32 -2.26
N HIS A 183 14.06 -18.13 -1.59
CA HIS A 183 14.14 -19.59 -1.68
C HIS A 183 13.52 -20.15 -2.97
N ASP A 184 12.71 -19.35 -3.68
CA ASP A 184 12.01 -19.76 -4.90
C ASP A 184 12.88 -19.72 -6.17
N GLY A 185 14.22 -19.51 -6.07
CA GLY A 185 15.13 -19.69 -7.21
C GLY A 185 15.99 -18.47 -7.58
N HIS A 186 16.39 -18.37 -8.82
CA HIS A 186 17.45 -17.52 -9.36
C HIS A 186 17.02 -16.04 -9.49
N ILE A 187 16.88 -15.35 -8.34
CA ILE A 187 16.62 -13.91 -8.32
C ILE A 187 17.89 -13.18 -7.90
N ASP A 188 18.43 -12.37 -8.80
CA ASP A 188 19.54 -11.44 -8.56
C ASP A 188 18.95 -10.07 -8.20
N LEU A 189 19.05 -9.66 -6.94
CA LEU A 189 18.58 -8.36 -6.45
C LEU A 189 19.74 -7.37 -6.40
N ARG A 190 19.60 -6.26 -7.12
CA ARG A 190 20.57 -5.16 -7.17
C ARG A 190 19.97 -3.91 -6.58
N LEU A 191 20.34 -3.61 -5.34
CA LEU A 191 20.01 -2.37 -4.65
C LEU A 191 20.96 -1.24 -5.07
N ASN A 192 20.55 0.02 -4.85
CA ASN A 192 21.32 1.21 -5.26
C ASN A 192 21.69 1.18 -6.75
N ALA A 193 20.82 0.63 -7.58
CA ALA A 193 21.01 0.42 -9.01
C ALA A 193 19.91 1.11 -9.83
N PRO A 194 19.88 2.46 -9.88
CA PRO A 194 18.93 3.18 -10.70
C PRO A 194 19.14 2.89 -12.18
N ILE A 195 18.05 2.81 -12.94
CA ILE A 195 18.08 2.59 -14.39
C ILE A 195 17.64 3.86 -15.10
N ASP A 196 18.56 4.49 -15.80
CA ASP A 196 18.32 5.71 -16.57
C ASP A 196 17.84 5.40 -18.00
N ASP A 197 18.33 4.30 -18.59
CA ASP A 197 17.95 3.88 -19.95
C ASP A 197 17.33 2.47 -19.97
N ILE A 198 16.00 2.44 -19.95
CA ILE A 198 15.21 1.21 -20.06
C ILE A 198 15.40 0.55 -21.44
N THR A 199 15.68 1.34 -22.49
CA THR A 199 15.85 0.83 -23.85
C THR A 199 17.10 -0.03 -23.96
N GLN A 200 18.14 0.28 -23.20
CA GLN A 200 19.35 -0.54 -23.15
C GLN A 200 19.07 -1.90 -22.49
N LEU A 201 18.31 -1.93 -21.39
CA LEU A 201 17.90 -3.20 -20.76
C LEU A 201 17.14 -4.12 -21.74
N CYS A 202 16.30 -3.55 -22.61
CA CYS A 202 15.57 -4.33 -23.61
C CYS A 202 16.47 -5.03 -24.64
N LYS A 203 17.72 -4.60 -24.78
CA LYS A 203 18.72 -5.28 -25.65
C LYS A 203 19.49 -6.36 -24.89
N ASP A 204 19.66 -6.19 -23.58
CA ASP A 204 20.52 -7.04 -22.75
C ASP A 204 19.75 -8.21 -22.10
N TYR A 205 18.41 -8.15 -22.11
CA TYR A 205 17.52 -9.13 -21.51
C TYR A 205 16.42 -9.59 -22.48
N ASP A 206 15.94 -10.80 -22.32
CA ASP A 206 14.83 -11.35 -23.13
C ASP A 206 13.51 -10.61 -22.91
N GLY A 207 13.40 -9.91 -21.79
CA GLY A 207 12.27 -9.04 -21.49
C GLY A 207 12.53 -8.12 -20.32
N VAL A 208 11.77 -7.05 -20.25
CA VAL A 208 11.86 -6.04 -19.19
C VAL A 208 10.48 -5.75 -18.60
N ILE A 209 10.38 -5.81 -17.28
CA ILE A 209 9.19 -5.38 -16.55
C ILE A 209 9.50 -4.10 -15.78
N VAL A 210 8.83 -3.00 -16.12
CA VAL A 210 8.93 -1.73 -15.39
C VAL A 210 7.87 -1.69 -14.30
N ALA A 211 8.30 -1.65 -13.05
CA ALA A 211 7.47 -1.68 -11.85
C ALA A 211 7.87 -0.56 -10.86
N THR A 212 8.23 0.62 -11.39
CA THR A 212 8.74 1.77 -10.64
C THR A 212 7.68 2.51 -9.82
N GLY A 213 6.41 2.17 -9.98
CA GLY A 213 5.31 2.83 -9.30
C GLY A 213 5.07 4.27 -9.75
N GLU A 214 4.76 5.15 -8.82
CA GLU A 214 4.52 6.59 -9.04
C GLU A 214 5.50 7.41 -8.19
N PRO A 215 6.76 7.60 -8.65
CA PRO A 215 7.81 8.22 -7.83
C PRO A 215 7.66 9.73 -7.64
N HIS A 216 6.78 10.41 -8.38
CA HIS A 216 6.66 11.87 -8.37
C HIS A 216 5.40 12.34 -7.65
N CYS A 217 5.56 13.03 -6.52
CA CYS A 217 4.43 13.69 -5.85
C CYS A 217 3.77 14.72 -6.76
N MET A 218 2.45 14.77 -6.75
CA MET A 218 1.71 15.83 -7.44
C MET A 218 1.90 17.16 -6.71
N ALA A 219 2.06 18.23 -7.51
CA ALA A 219 2.09 19.59 -7.03
C ALA A 219 0.67 20.13 -6.79
N LEU A 220 0.53 21.01 -5.80
CA LEU A 220 -0.71 21.77 -5.57
C LEU A 220 -0.94 22.82 -6.66
N GLY A 221 0.16 23.38 -7.21
CA GLY A 221 0.11 24.43 -8.21
C GLY A 221 -0.38 25.77 -7.66
N ILE A 222 -0.07 26.07 -6.41
CA ILE A 222 -0.47 27.29 -5.69
C ILE A 222 0.74 28.09 -5.23
N ASP A 223 0.54 29.38 -5.00
CA ASP A 223 1.57 30.25 -4.44
C ASP A 223 1.97 29.77 -3.04
N GLY A 224 3.28 29.77 -2.76
CA GLY A 224 3.83 29.34 -1.49
C GLY A 224 3.85 27.81 -1.27
N GLU A 225 3.60 27.00 -2.29
CA GLU A 225 3.65 25.52 -2.17
C GLU A 225 4.96 25.00 -1.58
N ALA A 226 6.09 25.65 -1.83
CA ALA A 226 7.39 25.29 -1.30
C ALA A 226 7.46 25.31 0.25
N LEU A 227 6.52 25.95 0.92
CA LEU A 227 6.37 25.94 2.38
C LEU A 227 5.71 24.64 2.90
N SER A 228 5.19 23.79 2.02
CA SER A 228 4.63 22.49 2.36
C SER A 228 5.62 21.36 2.12
N VAL A 229 5.43 20.25 2.82
CA VAL A 229 6.21 19.01 2.68
C VAL A 229 5.42 18.00 1.89
N SER A 230 6.06 17.23 1.00
CA SER A 230 5.39 16.12 0.32
C SER A 230 5.14 14.97 1.30
N TYR A 231 4.09 14.19 1.06
CA TYR A 231 3.84 13.00 1.87
C TYR A 231 4.98 11.98 1.79
N MET A 232 5.68 11.91 0.64
CA MET A 232 6.82 10.99 0.49
C MET A 232 7.97 11.39 1.40
N ASP A 233 8.35 12.67 1.43
CA ASP A 233 9.40 13.16 2.31
C ASP A 233 8.99 13.04 3.77
N TYR A 234 7.73 13.34 4.08
CA TYR A 234 7.19 13.25 5.44
C TYR A 234 7.18 11.82 5.97
N LEU A 235 6.61 10.84 5.24
CA LEU A 235 6.50 9.46 5.68
C LEU A 235 7.84 8.70 5.59
N HIS A 236 8.80 9.20 4.83
CA HIS A 236 10.15 8.65 4.81
C HIS A 236 10.90 8.92 6.13
N ASP A 237 10.76 10.13 6.67
CA ASP A 237 11.37 10.52 7.95
C ASP A 237 10.43 11.46 8.74
N PRO A 238 9.39 10.91 9.40
CA PRO A 238 8.44 11.72 10.14
C PRO A 238 9.07 12.51 11.30
N GLN A 239 10.15 11.99 11.88
CA GLN A 239 10.80 12.62 13.03
C GLN A 239 11.47 13.94 12.66
N LYS A 240 11.99 14.06 11.43
CA LYS A 240 12.54 15.32 10.89
C LYS A 240 11.53 16.47 10.91
N TYR A 241 10.25 16.14 10.80
CA TYR A 241 9.14 17.11 10.71
C TYR A 241 8.26 17.11 11.96
N ALA A 242 8.68 16.43 13.03
CA ALA A 242 7.91 16.39 14.27
C ALA A 242 7.69 17.81 14.83
N THR A 243 6.47 18.09 15.27
CA THR A 243 6.09 19.39 15.85
C THR A 243 5.06 19.21 16.94
N THR A 244 5.07 20.11 17.92
CA THR A 244 4.03 20.21 18.95
C THR A 244 2.91 21.17 18.57
N GLY A 245 3.01 21.82 17.40
CA GLY A 245 1.99 22.75 16.93
C GLY A 245 0.93 22.07 16.04
N ALA A 246 0.07 22.89 15.43
CA ALA A 246 -0.98 22.41 14.53
C ALA A 246 -0.41 21.95 13.17
N VAL A 247 -0.96 20.87 12.63
CA VAL A 247 -0.57 20.29 11.35
C VAL A 247 -1.75 20.27 10.38
N ALA A 248 -1.54 20.76 9.17
CA ALA A 248 -2.48 20.64 8.07
C ALA A 248 -2.08 19.49 7.12
N VAL A 249 -3.02 18.61 6.77
CA VAL A 249 -2.83 17.57 5.75
C VAL A 249 -3.78 17.83 4.59
N ILE A 250 -3.23 18.07 3.41
CA ILE A 250 -4.01 18.32 2.20
C ILE A 250 -4.16 17.01 1.43
N GLY A 251 -5.37 16.42 1.46
CA GLY A 251 -5.68 15.14 0.85
C GLY A 251 -6.76 14.36 1.60
N GLY A 252 -7.27 13.30 0.99
CA GLY A 252 -8.35 12.48 1.56
C GLY A 252 -8.29 11.01 1.12
N GLY A 253 -7.11 10.48 0.84
CA GLY A 253 -6.85 9.06 0.58
C GLY A 253 -6.08 8.40 1.73
N ASN A 254 -5.79 7.11 1.60
CA ASN A 254 -5.08 6.33 2.61
C ASN A 254 -3.76 6.98 3.05
N VAL A 255 -2.96 7.46 2.08
CA VAL A 255 -1.68 8.12 2.36
C VAL A 255 -1.86 9.42 3.18
N ALA A 256 -2.91 10.21 2.88
CA ALA A 256 -3.23 11.40 3.67
C ALA A 256 -3.64 11.03 5.10
N THR A 257 -4.37 9.93 5.26
CA THR A 257 -4.72 9.36 6.56
C THR A 257 -3.48 8.91 7.32
N ASP A 258 -2.56 8.21 6.66
CA ASP A 258 -1.29 7.80 7.27
C ASP A 258 -0.47 9.02 7.74
N CYS A 259 -0.39 10.08 6.93
CA CYS A 259 0.26 11.33 7.33
C CYS A 259 -0.42 11.96 8.56
N ALA A 260 -1.75 12.02 8.58
CA ALA A 260 -2.50 12.64 9.67
C ALA A 260 -2.34 11.87 10.99
N VAL A 261 -2.48 10.55 10.94
CA VAL A 261 -2.30 9.66 12.10
C VAL A 261 -0.86 9.72 12.62
N THR A 262 0.13 9.71 11.72
CA THR A 262 1.55 9.83 12.08
C THR A 262 1.84 11.18 12.75
N ALA A 263 1.30 12.28 12.24
CA ALA A 263 1.48 13.60 12.84
C ALA A 263 0.90 13.68 14.26
N ALA A 264 -0.31 13.18 14.46
CA ALA A 264 -0.94 13.14 15.77
C ALA A 264 -0.16 12.28 16.77
N ARG A 265 0.35 11.12 16.35
CA ARG A 265 1.18 10.24 17.19
C ARG A 265 2.57 10.82 17.48
N SER A 266 3.10 11.65 16.57
CA SER A 266 4.39 12.34 16.75
C SER A 266 4.29 13.58 17.65
N GLY A 267 3.12 13.87 18.22
CA GLY A 267 2.95 14.90 19.24
C GLY A 267 2.36 16.22 18.75
N ALA A 268 1.81 16.28 17.54
CA ALA A 268 1.08 17.45 17.07
C ALA A 268 -0.11 17.78 18.00
N GLU A 269 -0.27 19.06 18.37
CA GLU A 269 -1.36 19.53 19.22
C GLU A 269 -2.73 19.31 18.57
N SER A 270 -2.79 19.54 17.27
CA SER A 270 -3.98 19.30 16.45
C SER A 270 -3.61 18.91 15.04
N VAL A 271 -4.46 18.11 14.40
CA VAL A 271 -4.29 17.73 13.00
C VAL A 271 -5.60 17.95 12.25
N GLU A 272 -5.54 18.74 11.19
CA GLU A 272 -6.67 19.02 10.33
C GLU A 272 -6.42 18.52 8.90
N MET A 273 -7.39 17.83 8.32
CA MET A 273 -7.33 17.38 6.93
C MET A 273 -8.19 18.29 6.04
N PHE A 274 -7.66 18.67 4.87
CA PHE A 274 -8.38 19.47 3.89
C PHE A 274 -8.64 18.65 2.63
N ILE A 275 -9.91 18.42 2.33
CA ILE A 275 -10.37 17.46 1.34
C ILE A 275 -11.21 18.18 0.29
N ARG A 276 -10.76 18.15 -0.98
CA ARG A 276 -11.45 18.82 -2.10
C ARG A 276 -12.90 18.34 -2.29
N ARG A 277 -13.18 17.07 -1.98
CA ARG A 277 -14.49 16.44 -2.08
C ARG A 277 -15.18 16.39 -0.72
N ARG A 278 -16.37 15.77 -0.66
CA ARG A 278 -17.05 15.53 0.63
C ARG A 278 -16.26 14.52 1.45
N VAL A 279 -16.42 14.55 2.76
CA VAL A 279 -15.80 13.57 3.65
C VAL A 279 -16.22 12.14 3.29
N CYS A 280 -17.49 11.93 2.92
CA CYS A 280 -17.96 10.61 2.47
C CYS A 280 -17.37 10.11 1.13
N ASP A 281 -16.69 10.97 0.38
CA ASP A 281 -15.98 10.62 -0.86
C ASP A 281 -14.50 10.28 -0.59
N MET A 282 -14.05 10.25 0.66
CA MET A 282 -12.71 9.81 1.03
C MET A 282 -12.52 8.34 0.60
N ARG A 283 -11.34 8.04 0.07
CA ARG A 283 -11.00 6.68 -0.37
C ARG A 283 -10.28 5.92 0.74
N ILE A 284 -10.90 5.84 1.90
CA ILE A 284 -10.42 5.13 3.08
C ILE A 284 -11.46 4.12 3.55
N SER A 285 -11.04 3.15 4.34
CA SER A 285 -11.95 2.19 4.96
C SER A 285 -12.76 2.84 6.10
N LYS A 286 -13.86 2.19 6.49
CA LYS A 286 -14.64 2.62 7.65
C LYS A 286 -13.82 2.62 8.95
N SER A 287 -12.93 1.65 9.11
CA SER A 287 -12.04 1.56 10.27
C SER A 287 -11.05 2.72 10.34
N GLU A 288 -10.45 3.10 9.21
CA GLU A 288 -9.55 4.25 9.13
C GLU A 288 -10.29 5.57 9.43
N HIS A 289 -11.53 5.70 8.94
CA HIS A 289 -12.33 6.88 9.27
C HIS A 289 -12.64 6.98 10.79
N LEU A 290 -12.98 5.86 11.42
CA LEU A 290 -13.19 5.80 12.86
C LEU A 290 -11.92 6.07 13.67
N GLU A 291 -10.76 5.62 13.17
CA GLU A 291 -9.46 5.91 13.79
C GLU A 291 -9.15 7.42 13.77
N LEU A 292 -9.38 8.11 12.64
CA LEU A 292 -9.22 9.57 12.57
C LEU A 292 -10.06 10.27 13.63
N LEU A 293 -11.35 9.91 13.73
CA LEU A 293 -12.27 10.51 14.71
C LEU A 293 -11.84 10.21 16.15
N ALA A 294 -11.42 8.98 16.45
CA ALA A 294 -10.96 8.59 17.77
C ALA A 294 -9.70 9.35 18.21
N MET A 295 -8.87 9.75 17.26
CA MET A 295 -7.66 10.56 17.50
C MET A 295 -7.93 12.07 17.50
N GLY A 296 -9.20 12.49 17.36
CA GLY A 296 -9.55 13.91 17.31
C GLY A 296 -9.12 14.62 16.01
N ILE A 297 -8.78 13.86 14.96
CA ILE A 297 -8.41 14.43 13.66
C ILE A 297 -9.69 14.83 12.92
N THR A 298 -9.75 16.10 12.49
CA THR A 298 -10.95 16.66 11.84
C THR A 298 -10.77 16.68 10.31
N PRO A 299 -11.58 15.88 9.56
CA PRO A 299 -11.62 15.99 8.11
C PRO A 299 -12.52 17.16 7.67
N ASN A 300 -11.94 18.19 7.07
CA ASN A 300 -12.64 19.33 6.48
C ASN A 300 -12.95 19.05 5.00
N GLY A 301 -14.14 18.56 4.72
CA GLY A 301 -14.58 18.26 3.36
C GLY A 301 -14.96 19.50 2.55
N MET A 302 -14.89 19.39 1.22
CA MET A 302 -15.18 20.45 0.26
C MET A 302 -14.32 21.70 0.46
N MET A 303 -13.06 21.51 0.85
CA MET A 303 -12.07 22.56 1.07
C MET A 303 -10.85 22.30 0.18
N SER A 304 -10.37 23.33 -0.48
CA SER A 304 -9.12 23.26 -1.28
C SER A 304 -8.17 24.37 -0.89
N PRO A 305 -6.85 24.12 -0.90
CA PRO A 305 -5.85 25.17 -0.69
C PRO A 305 -5.83 26.14 -1.86
N GLU A 306 -5.56 27.41 -1.58
CA GLU A 306 -5.44 28.48 -2.55
C GLU A 306 -4.03 29.07 -2.59
N LYS A 307 -3.44 29.30 -1.42
CA LYS A 307 -2.04 29.73 -1.25
C LYS A 307 -1.54 29.42 0.15
N ILE A 308 -0.22 29.46 0.33
CA ILE A 308 0.44 29.34 1.63
C ILE A 308 1.36 30.53 1.81
N GLU A 309 1.32 31.19 2.96
CA GLU A 309 2.20 32.29 3.33
C GLU A 309 2.94 31.96 4.64
N LEU A 310 4.19 32.43 4.74
CA LEU A 310 4.93 32.35 5.98
C LEU A 310 4.61 33.57 6.83
N ASN A 311 4.27 33.36 8.09
CA ASN A 311 3.99 34.40 9.07
C ASN A 311 4.78 34.13 10.36
N GLY A 312 5.99 34.70 10.45
CA GLY A 312 6.95 34.31 11.48
C GLY A 312 7.34 32.84 11.33
N ASP A 313 7.24 32.04 12.39
CA ASP A 313 7.51 30.60 12.39
C ASP A 313 6.31 29.75 11.95
N LEU A 314 5.14 30.37 11.82
CA LEU A 314 3.91 29.69 11.45
C LEU A 314 3.57 29.92 9.97
N LYS A 315 2.78 29.02 9.44
CA LYS A 315 2.26 29.07 8.07
C LYS A 315 0.78 29.41 8.09
N THR A 316 0.40 30.36 7.27
CA THR A 316 -1.00 30.68 6.98
C THR A 316 -1.43 29.87 5.76
N LEU A 317 -2.37 28.94 5.94
CA LEU A 317 -3.00 28.23 4.83
C LEU A 317 -4.29 28.96 4.45
N TYR A 318 -4.38 29.42 3.21
CA TYR A 318 -5.61 29.96 2.65
C TYR A 318 -6.37 28.83 1.96
N VAL A 319 -7.62 28.66 2.33
CA VAL A 319 -8.50 27.62 1.77
C VAL A 319 -9.81 28.25 1.30
N HIS A 320 -10.35 27.72 0.21
CA HIS A 320 -11.70 28.08 -0.25
C HIS A 320 -12.62 26.86 -0.20
N LYS A 321 -13.93 27.12 -0.07
CA LYS A 321 -14.95 26.08 -0.18
C LYS A 321 -15.12 25.66 -1.64
N ASN A 322 -15.46 24.38 -1.85
CA ASN A 322 -15.83 23.84 -3.14
C ASN A 322 -17.34 23.59 -3.21
N ILE A 323 -17.90 23.68 -4.40
CA ILE A 323 -19.25 23.23 -4.74
C ILE A 323 -19.18 22.19 -5.85
N CYS A 324 -20.09 21.24 -5.84
CA CYS A 324 -20.24 20.28 -6.93
C CYS A 324 -21.31 20.76 -7.91
N ARG A 325 -20.91 21.08 -9.16
CA ARG A 325 -21.83 21.40 -10.26
C ARG A 325 -21.58 20.45 -11.42
N ASN A 326 -22.62 19.75 -11.88
CA ASN A 326 -22.55 18.78 -12.98
C ASN A 326 -21.44 17.73 -12.78
N GLY A 327 -21.27 17.23 -11.54
CA GLY A 327 -20.25 16.24 -11.20
C GLY A 327 -18.81 16.79 -11.10
N LYS A 328 -18.61 18.08 -11.29
CA LYS A 328 -17.29 18.74 -11.17
C LYS A 328 -17.22 19.57 -9.90
N TRP A 329 -16.11 19.45 -9.18
CA TRP A 329 -15.80 20.26 -8.01
C TRP A 329 -15.17 21.58 -8.46
N MET A 330 -15.75 22.70 -8.03
CA MET A 330 -15.35 24.05 -8.42
C MET A 330 -15.25 24.92 -7.17
N PRO A 331 -14.34 25.91 -7.16
CA PRO A 331 -14.27 26.89 -6.10
C PRO A 331 -15.59 27.67 -5.94
N LEU A 332 -16.03 27.87 -4.70
CA LEU A 332 -17.11 28.79 -4.38
C LEU A 332 -16.53 30.20 -4.27
N PRO A 333 -16.96 31.16 -5.12
CA PRO A 333 -16.45 32.54 -5.05
C PRO A 333 -16.64 33.17 -3.67
N ASN A 334 -15.68 34.02 -3.26
CA ASN A 334 -15.70 34.75 -2.00
C ASN A 334 -15.82 33.87 -0.73
N SER A 335 -15.28 32.66 -0.78
CA SER A 335 -15.30 31.73 0.35
C SER A 335 -13.94 31.45 0.97
N THR A 336 -12.92 32.19 0.55
CA THR A 336 -11.54 32.03 1.03
C THR A 336 -11.45 32.43 2.51
N VAL A 337 -10.82 31.55 3.29
CA VAL A 337 -10.54 31.76 4.72
C VAL A 337 -9.03 31.58 4.93
N ALA A 338 -8.45 32.45 5.74
CA ALA A 338 -7.06 32.36 6.17
C ALA A 338 -6.98 31.60 7.51
N LEU A 339 -6.11 30.61 7.60
CA LEU A 339 -5.84 29.79 8.77
C LEU A 339 -4.37 29.97 9.18
N PRO A 340 -4.04 30.91 10.09
CA PRO A 340 -2.67 31.43 10.29
C PRO A 340 -1.86 30.69 11.38
N TYR A 341 -2.15 29.42 11.64
CA TYR A 341 -1.65 28.74 12.86
C TYR A 341 -0.92 27.41 12.61
N PHE A 342 -0.61 27.03 11.38
CA PHE A 342 0.04 25.74 11.11
C PHE A 342 1.56 25.80 11.25
N SER A 343 2.13 24.90 12.03
CA SER A 343 3.58 24.66 12.10
C SER A 343 4.07 23.83 10.92
N LEU A 344 3.22 22.91 10.44
CA LEU A 344 3.52 22.01 9.33
C LEU A 344 2.32 21.91 8.38
N ILE A 345 2.60 21.89 7.08
CA ILE A 345 1.60 21.60 6.04
C ILE A 345 2.13 20.46 5.19
N ILE A 346 1.35 19.36 5.11
CA ILE A 346 1.70 18.15 4.35
C ILE A 346 0.78 18.04 3.15
N ARG A 347 1.35 17.94 1.93
CA ARG A 347 0.58 17.69 0.71
C ARG A 347 0.54 16.19 0.40
N ALA A 348 -0.65 15.61 0.38
CA ALA A 348 -0.91 14.19 0.14
C ALA A 348 -2.05 14.00 -0.90
N ILE A 349 -1.89 14.66 -2.05
CA ILE A 349 -2.89 14.72 -3.12
C ILE A 349 -2.67 13.69 -4.23
N GLY A 350 -1.73 12.76 -4.01
CA GLY A 350 -1.36 11.69 -4.94
C GLY A 350 0.00 11.91 -5.59
N SER A 351 0.31 11.02 -6.51
CA SER A 351 1.57 10.93 -7.25
C SER A 351 1.31 10.63 -8.73
N ARG A 352 2.37 10.58 -9.49
CA ARG A 352 2.36 10.22 -10.91
C ARG A 352 3.58 9.38 -11.26
N ALA A 353 3.42 8.54 -12.26
CA ALA A 353 4.50 7.76 -12.86
C ALA A 353 5.37 8.62 -13.81
N ASP A 354 6.51 8.06 -14.17
CA ASP A 354 7.33 8.56 -15.26
C ASP A 354 6.60 8.50 -16.59
N ALA A 355 7.00 9.37 -17.52
CA ALA A 355 6.50 9.33 -18.88
C ALA A 355 6.92 8.03 -19.57
N LYS A 356 6.00 7.42 -20.30
CA LYS A 356 6.28 6.24 -21.10
C LYS A 356 6.75 6.65 -22.50
N PRO A 357 7.63 5.87 -23.13
CA PRO A 357 8.03 6.12 -24.51
C PRO A 357 6.81 5.95 -25.45
N ASP A 358 6.74 6.78 -26.47
CA ASP A 358 5.65 6.74 -27.48
C ASP A 358 5.59 5.39 -28.21
N ARG A 359 6.73 4.75 -28.40
CA ARG A 359 6.89 3.43 -29.05
C ARG A 359 7.74 2.53 -28.17
N PRO A 360 7.12 1.84 -27.21
CA PRO A 360 7.85 0.91 -26.35
C PRO A 360 8.37 -0.30 -27.16
N PRO A 361 9.53 -0.84 -26.82
CA PRO A 361 10.01 -2.11 -27.35
C PRO A 361 8.99 -3.25 -27.11
N GLU A 362 8.95 -4.25 -27.98
CA GLU A 362 7.99 -5.36 -27.88
C GLU A 362 8.17 -6.20 -26.62
N ASN A 363 9.42 -6.32 -26.15
CA ASN A 363 9.76 -7.04 -24.92
C ASN A 363 9.69 -6.19 -23.65
N LEU A 364 9.05 -4.99 -23.69
CA LEU A 364 8.86 -4.10 -22.54
C LEU A 364 7.43 -4.18 -22.03
N VAL A 365 7.26 -4.42 -20.74
CA VAL A 365 5.96 -4.50 -20.06
C VAL A 365 5.94 -3.62 -18.82
N TYR A 366 4.86 -2.91 -18.57
CA TYR A 366 4.64 -2.12 -17.35
C TYR A 366 3.75 -2.88 -16.37
N ALA A 367 4.03 -2.74 -15.06
CA ALA A 367 3.29 -3.35 -13.97
C ALA A 367 3.11 -2.41 -12.77
N GLY A 368 2.05 -2.62 -12.00
CA GLY A 368 1.74 -1.77 -10.83
C GLY A 368 1.31 -0.37 -11.21
N ASP A 369 1.50 0.57 -10.28
CA ASP A 369 0.94 1.92 -10.39
C ASP A 369 1.52 2.71 -11.57
N CYS A 370 2.73 2.44 -12.02
CA CYS A 370 3.27 3.04 -13.25
C CYS A 370 2.49 2.62 -14.52
N LYS A 371 1.69 1.55 -14.45
CA LYS A 371 0.81 1.10 -15.53
C LYS A 371 -0.61 1.65 -15.40
N THR A 372 -1.19 1.56 -14.20
CA THR A 372 -2.63 1.74 -13.96
C THR A 372 -2.98 3.03 -13.20
N GLY A 373 -1.99 3.74 -12.69
CA GLY A 373 -2.19 4.77 -11.68
C GLY A 373 -2.28 4.18 -10.28
N GLY A 374 -2.30 5.03 -9.26
CA GLY A 374 -2.30 4.62 -7.85
C GLY A 374 -3.40 3.64 -7.49
N SER A 375 -3.01 2.51 -6.91
CA SER A 375 -3.87 1.38 -6.57
C SER A 375 -3.60 0.88 -5.15
N THR A 376 -4.17 -0.27 -4.77
CA THR A 376 -3.82 -0.94 -3.52
C THR A 376 -2.63 -1.88 -3.72
N ILE A 377 -1.93 -2.21 -2.64
CA ILE A 377 -0.79 -3.12 -2.67
C ILE A 377 -1.15 -4.47 -3.32
N VAL A 378 -2.30 -5.04 -2.98
CA VAL A 378 -2.76 -6.32 -3.56
C VAL A 378 -3.08 -6.22 -5.06
N GLU A 379 -3.55 -5.07 -5.54
CA GLU A 379 -3.77 -4.80 -6.97
C GLU A 379 -2.44 -4.63 -7.70
N ALA A 380 -1.45 -3.99 -7.08
CA ALA A 380 -0.08 -3.90 -7.62
C ALA A 380 0.57 -5.29 -7.74
N ILE A 381 0.43 -6.16 -6.74
CA ILE A 381 0.87 -7.57 -6.78
C ILE A 381 0.21 -8.31 -7.95
N ALA A 382 -1.11 -8.17 -8.12
CA ALA A 382 -1.85 -8.78 -9.23
C ALA A 382 -1.33 -8.31 -10.59
N SER A 383 -1.06 -7.01 -10.72
CA SER A 383 -0.49 -6.42 -11.93
C SER A 383 0.90 -6.97 -12.25
N GLY A 384 1.77 -7.13 -11.25
CA GLY A 384 3.11 -7.72 -11.40
C GLY A 384 3.04 -9.18 -11.86
N ARG A 385 2.18 -9.98 -11.24
CA ARG A 385 1.94 -11.37 -11.66
C ARG A 385 1.43 -11.47 -13.10
N ALA A 386 0.50 -10.61 -13.48
CA ALA A 386 -0.01 -10.57 -14.85
C ALA A 386 1.05 -10.14 -15.88
N ALA A 387 1.96 -9.24 -15.50
CA ALA A 387 3.08 -8.86 -16.36
C ALA A 387 4.06 -10.04 -16.58
N ALA A 388 4.36 -10.80 -15.52
CA ALA A 388 5.21 -11.98 -15.59
C ALA A 388 4.67 -13.04 -16.54
N LEU A 389 3.35 -13.26 -16.58
CA LEU A 389 2.73 -14.27 -17.46
C LEU A 389 3.05 -14.04 -18.95
N LYS A 390 3.30 -12.80 -19.37
CA LYS A 390 3.66 -12.50 -20.77
C LYS A 390 5.02 -13.06 -21.20
N PHE A 391 5.83 -13.50 -20.25
CA PHE A 391 7.14 -14.06 -20.50
C PHE A 391 7.23 -15.55 -20.15
N ILE A 392 6.17 -16.15 -19.65
CA ILE A 392 6.12 -17.57 -19.27
C ILE A 392 5.55 -18.42 -20.41
N ASP A 393 4.59 -17.86 -21.15
CA ASP A 393 3.99 -18.47 -22.34
C ASP A 393 4.91 -18.16 -23.55
#